data_53dcc1230b8a7ef15d36d0c84a0416ca
#
_entry.id   53dcc1230b8a7ef15d36d0c84a0416ca
#
_cell.length_a   1.000
_cell.length_b   1.000
_cell.length_c   1.000
_cell.angle_alpha   90.00
_cell.angle_beta   90.00
_cell.angle_gamma   90.00
#
_symmetry.space_group_name_H-M   'P 1'
#
loop_
_entity.id
_entity.type
_entity.pdbx_description
1 polymer ?
#
loop_
_entity_poly.entity_id
_entity_poly.type
_entity_poly.pdbx_seq_one_letter_code
_entity_poly.pdbx_strand_id
1 'polypeptide(L)'
;IQAESSLRRYGAVSMTGQLVSLTLIRELGPVLSALMLSGRIGSGIASELGSMVVSEQINAMRALGTDPTRRLVTPRMISLLVMLPLLTILCDAAGMVGGWIIASYKLLISSNQFWSDAINALEFSDVLGTLVKPLVFGFIIAMTGCYVGLRTHGGTEGVGRSTTQAVVSSSIMIIAADFFLNNLIIYLSPLMNP
;
A
#
# COMPACT_ATOMS: atom_id res chain seq x y z
N ILE A 1 -11.61 12.94 13.98
CA ILE A 1 -11.73 13.61 15.30
C ILE A 1 -10.92 14.90 15.29
N GLN A 2 -9.61 14.85 14.97
CA GLN A 2 -8.76 16.05 14.96
C GLN A 2 -9.16 17.06 13.85
N ALA A 3 -9.50 16.58 12.67
CA ALA A 3 -10.01 17.41 11.58
C ALA A 3 -11.36 18.06 11.91
N GLU A 4 -12.17 17.46 12.77
CA GLU A 4 -13.49 17.97 13.17
C GLU A 4 -13.40 19.35 13.86
N SER A 5 -12.49 19.49 14.80
CA SER A 5 -12.32 20.77 15.53
C SER A 5 -11.88 21.91 14.60
N SER A 6 -11.06 21.60 13.61
CA SER A 6 -10.64 22.56 12.58
C SER A 6 -11.78 22.88 11.62
N LEU A 7 -12.52 21.90 11.11
CA LEU A 7 -13.64 22.08 10.19
C LEU A 7 -14.78 22.91 10.82
N ARG A 8 -15.10 22.66 12.10
CA ARG A 8 -16.07 23.50 12.84
C ARG A 8 -15.61 24.95 12.98
N ARG A 9 -14.31 25.16 13.22
CA ARG A 9 -13.73 26.50 13.39
C ARG A 9 -13.78 27.32 12.12
N TYR A 10 -13.67 26.68 10.94
CA TYR A 10 -13.72 27.34 9.62
C TYR A 10 -15.08 27.26 8.94
N GLY A 11 -16.13 26.74 9.60
CA GLY A 11 -17.46 26.60 9.01
C GLY A 11 -17.55 25.62 7.83
N ALA A 12 -16.54 24.76 7.64
CA ALA A 12 -16.41 23.87 6.49
C ALA A 12 -16.91 22.43 6.77
N VAL A 13 -17.87 22.29 7.70
CA VAL A 13 -18.43 20.98 8.08
C VAL A 13 -19.09 20.28 6.88
N SER A 14 -19.71 21.02 5.98
CA SER A 14 -20.32 20.49 4.75
C SER A 14 -19.31 19.83 3.81
N MET A 15 -18.04 20.20 3.85
CA MET A 15 -16.99 19.62 3.00
C MET A 15 -16.36 18.33 3.57
N THR A 16 -16.89 17.80 4.67
CA THR A 16 -16.31 16.61 5.35
C THR A 16 -16.29 15.39 4.44
N GLY A 17 -17.36 15.14 3.69
CA GLY A 17 -17.44 14.02 2.74
C GLY A 17 -16.35 14.09 1.67
N GLN A 18 -16.18 15.28 1.09
CA GLN A 18 -15.16 15.54 0.09
C GLN A 18 -13.74 15.34 0.62
N LEU A 19 -13.41 15.92 1.79
CA LEU A 19 -12.08 15.82 2.38
C LEU A 19 -11.73 14.37 2.78
N VAL A 20 -12.71 13.65 3.34
CA VAL A 20 -12.51 12.25 3.74
C VAL A 20 -12.24 11.38 2.52
N SER A 21 -13.05 11.51 1.45
CA SER A 21 -12.89 10.71 0.24
C SER A 21 -11.55 10.99 -0.46
N LEU A 22 -11.19 12.25 -0.66
CA LEU A 22 -9.93 12.62 -1.31
C LEU A 22 -8.71 12.15 -0.51
N THR A 23 -8.71 12.36 0.80
CA THR A 23 -7.57 11.97 1.65
C THR A 23 -7.41 10.45 1.73
N LEU A 24 -8.51 9.70 1.84
CA LEU A 24 -8.47 8.24 1.87
C LEU A 24 -7.99 7.68 0.54
N ILE A 25 -8.66 8.03 -0.54
CA ILE A 25 -8.44 7.40 -1.85
C ILE A 25 -7.10 7.81 -2.46
N ARG A 26 -6.72 9.09 -2.34
CA ARG A 26 -5.45 9.57 -2.91
C ARG A 26 -4.22 9.13 -2.13
N GLU A 27 -4.31 9.06 -0.78
CA GLU A 27 -3.13 8.95 0.08
C GLU A 27 -3.22 7.80 1.08
N LEU A 28 -4.17 7.87 2.02
CA LEU A 28 -4.17 6.99 3.18
C LEU A 28 -4.40 5.53 2.82
N GLY A 29 -5.32 5.24 1.91
CA GLY A 29 -5.63 3.87 1.50
C GLY A 29 -4.44 3.15 0.90
N PRO A 30 -3.84 3.66 -0.19
CA PRO A 30 -2.68 3.03 -0.82
C PRO A 30 -1.47 2.90 0.11
N VAL A 31 -1.11 3.97 0.83
CA VAL A 31 0.08 3.98 1.69
C VAL A 31 -0.08 3.07 2.91
N LEU A 32 -1.23 3.17 3.62
CA LEU A 32 -1.45 2.34 4.82
C LEU A 32 -1.54 0.86 4.46
N SER A 33 -2.25 0.50 3.38
CA SER A 33 -2.32 -0.88 2.89
C SER A 33 -0.93 -1.43 2.57
N ALA A 34 -0.11 -0.65 1.87
CA ALA A 34 1.25 -1.05 1.52
C ALA A 34 2.16 -1.22 2.74
N LEU A 35 2.12 -0.30 3.72
CA LEU A 35 2.91 -0.41 4.94
C LEU A 35 2.50 -1.61 5.78
N MET A 36 1.19 -1.88 5.93
CA MET A 36 0.71 -3.06 6.65
C MET A 36 1.14 -4.37 5.96
N LEU A 37 1.03 -4.42 4.63
CA LEU A 37 1.44 -5.59 3.86
C LEU A 37 2.96 -5.77 3.83
N SER A 38 3.73 -4.69 3.81
CA SER A 38 5.18 -4.74 3.98
C SER A 38 5.57 -5.43 5.29
N GLY A 39 4.93 -5.05 6.40
CA GLY A 39 5.18 -5.67 7.70
C GLY A 39 4.82 -7.17 7.75
N ARG A 40 3.73 -7.57 7.13
CA ARG A 40 3.25 -8.96 7.20
C ARG A 40 3.79 -9.84 6.07
N ILE A 41 3.62 -9.44 4.82
CA ILE A 41 4.01 -10.25 3.66
C ILE A 41 5.48 -10.04 3.32
N GLY A 42 5.97 -8.81 3.37
CA GLY A 42 7.39 -8.52 3.12
C GLY A 42 8.32 -9.24 4.08
N SER A 43 8.01 -9.22 5.37
CA SER A 43 8.73 -9.99 6.38
C SER A 43 8.60 -11.50 6.17
N GLY A 44 7.40 -11.98 5.84
CA GLY A 44 7.12 -13.39 5.56
C GLY A 44 7.96 -13.92 4.39
N ILE A 45 7.99 -13.17 3.28
CA ILE A 45 8.82 -13.51 2.10
C ILE A 45 10.30 -13.58 2.48
N ALA A 46 10.81 -12.58 3.21
CA ALA A 46 12.20 -12.54 3.62
C ALA A 46 12.56 -13.68 4.58
N SER A 47 11.67 -14.02 5.51
CA SER A 47 11.84 -15.14 6.44
C SER A 47 11.86 -16.50 5.72
N GLU A 48 10.89 -16.71 4.83
CA GLU A 48 10.78 -17.98 4.11
C GLU A 48 11.97 -18.21 3.18
N LEU A 49 12.32 -17.21 2.35
CA LEU A 49 13.48 -17.32 1.46
C LEU A 49 14.78 -17.37 2.24
N GLY A 50 14.91 -16.61 3.33
CA GLY A 50 16.07 -16.67 4.20
C GLY A 50 16.26 -18.03 4.85
N SER A 51 15.18 -18.67 5.30
CA SER A 51 15.19 -20.03 5.80
C SER A 51 15.61 -21.06 4.74
N MET A 52 15.13 -20.89 3.50
CA MET A 52 15.52 -21.75 2.37
C MET A 52 17.00 -21.59 1.98
N VAL A 53 17.56 -20.39 2.14
CA VAL A 53 19.00 -20.13 1.94
C VAL A 53 19.81 -20.85 3.02
N VAL A 54 19.45 -20.68 4.29
CA VAL A 54 20.17 -21.26 5.44
C VAL A 54 20.12 -22.78 5.43
N SER A 55 19.03 -23.39 4.97
CA SER A 55 18.87 -24.84 4.84
C SER A 55 19.39 -25.42 3.52
N GLU A 56 20.14 -24.62 2.75
CA GLU A 56 20.78 -25.03 1.47
C GLU A 56 19.79 -25.46 0.37
N GLN A 57 18.48 -25.25 0.54
CA GLN A 57 17.46 -25.62 -0.45
C GLN A 57 17.64 -24.86 -1.77
N ILE A 58 18.05 -23.58 -1.72
CA ILE A 58 18.32 -22.76 -2.90
C ILE A 58 19.49 -23.33 -3.71
N ASN A 59 20.55 -23.79 -3.04
CA ASN A 59 21.71 -24.40 -3.70
C ASN A 59 21.36 -25.80 -4.28
N ALA A 60 20.57 -26.58 -3.57
CA ALA A 60 20.05 -27.83 -4.10
C ALA A 60 19.21 -27.67 -5.36
N MET A 61 18.32 -26.63 -5.41
CA MET A 61 17.54 -26.30 -6.60
C MET A 61 18.43 -25.91 -7.79
N ARG A 62 19.50 -25.14 -7.57
CA ARG A 62 20.49 -24.80 -8.60
C ARG A 62 21.23 -26.03 -9.12
N ALA A 63 21.63 -26.94 -8.22
CA ALA A 63 22.29 -28.20 -8.60
C ALA A 63 21.40 -29.10 -9.47
N LEU A 64 20.09 -29.04 -9.27
CA LEU A 64 19.08 -29.74 -10.08
C LEU A 64 18.72 -28.98 -11.40
N GLY A 65 19.45 -27.90 -11.75
CA GLY A 65 19.21 -27.13 -12.96
C GLY A 65 17.96 -26.25 -12.94
N THR A 66 17.34 -26.07 -11.75
CA THR A 66 16.16 -25.22 -11.59
C THR A 66 16.56 -23.80 -11.19
N ASP A 67 16.05 -22.79 -11.90
CA ASP A 67 16.27 -21.39 -11.55
C ASP A 67 15.38 -20.97 -10.36
N PRO A 68 15.99 -20.67 -9.17
CA PRO A 68 15.25 -20.29 -7.98
C PRO A 68 14.46 -18.97 -8.18
N THR A 69 15.01 -18.04 -8.95
CA THR A 69 14.36 -16.74 -9.21
C THR A 69 13.04 -16.93 -9.93
N ARG A 70 13.04 -17.72 -11.00
CA ARG A 70 11.82 -17.97 -11.77
C ARG A 70 10.77 -18.74 -10.95
N ARG A 71 11.19 -19.64 -10.07
CA ARG A 71 10.27 -20.50 -9.31
C ARG A 71 9.77 -19.87 -8.00
N LEU A 72 10.57 -19.03 -7.36
CA LEU A 72 10.26 -18.47 -6.04
C LEU A 72 9.90 -16.98 -6.09
N VAL A 73 10.62 -16.17 -6.86
CA VAL A 73 10.42 -14.71 -6.89
C VAL A 73 9.24 -14.32 -7.77
N THR A 74 9.17 -14.87 -8.99
CA THR A 74 8.16 -14.49 -9.98
C THR A 74 6.71 -14.68 -9.48
N PRO A 75 6.31 -15.84 -8.91
CA PRO A 75 4.93 -16.01 -8.46
C PRO A 75 4.57 -15.11 -7.29
N ARG A 76 5.51 -14.83 -6.38
CA ARG A 76 5.30 -13.90 -5.26
C ARG A 76 5.11 -12.47 -5.74
N MET A 77 5.89 -12.06 -6.74
CA MET A 77 5.76 -10.75 -7.36
C MET A 77 4.41 -10.57 -8.05
N ILE A 78 3.97 -11.54 -8.86
CA ILE A 78 2.66 -11.50 -9.53
C ILE A 78 1.52 -11.46 -8.49
N SER A 79 1.61 -12.29 -7.44
CA SER A 79 0.60 -12.31 -6.38
C SER A 79 0.46 -10.95 -5.69
N LEU A 80 1.57 -10.28 -5.36
CA LEU A 80 1.53 -8.96 -4.72
C LEU A 80 1.02 -7.86 -5.65
N LEU A 81 1.39 -7.90 -6.94
CA LEU A 81 0.90 -6.95 -7.94
C LEU A 81 -0.63 -7.02 -8.12
N VAL A 82 -1.23 -8.20 -7.97
CA VAL A 82 -2.68 -8.37 -8.09
C VAL A 82 -3.39 -8.10 -6.76
N MET A 83 -2.84 -8.63 -5.66
CA MET A 83 -3.53 -8.61 -4.37
C MET A 83 -3.46 -7.26 -3.66
N LEU A 84 -2.38 -6.49 -3.83
CA LEU A 84 -2.26 -5.20 -3.14
C LEU A 84 -3.28 -4.17 -3.63
N PRO A 85 -3.52 -3.97 -4.94
CA PRO A 85 -4.61 -3.11 -5.42
C PRO A 85 -5.99 -3.54 -4.90
N LEU A 86 -6.29 -4.84 -4.89
CA LEU A 86 -7.57 -5.34 -4.37
C LEU A 86 -7.74 -5.03 -2.87
N LEU A 87 -6.68 -5.23 -2.08
CA LEU A 87 -6.69 -4.90 -0.65
C LEU A 87 -6.80 -3.40 -0.40
N THR A 88 -6.20 -2.57 -1.24
CA THR A 88 -6.34 -1.11 -1.18
C THR A 88 -7.79 -0.70 -1.38
N ILE A 89 -8.47 -1.22 -2.39
CA ILE A 89 -9.89 -0.94 -2.64
C ILE A 89 -10.75 -1.35 -1.43
N LEU A 90 -10.48 -2.50 -0.81
CA LEU A 90 -11.20 -2.92 0.40
C LEU A 90 -10.90 -2.01 1.59
N CYS A 91 -9.66 -1.55 1.73
CA CYS A 91 -9.26 -0.60 2.77
C CYS A 91 -9.96 0.75 2.59
N ASP A 92 -10.03 1.27 1.37
CA ASP A 92 -10.71 2.51 1.02
C ASP A 92 -12.22 2.40 1.28
N ALA A 93 -12.84 1.30 0.88
CA ALA A 93 -14.25 1.05 1.15
C ALA A 93 -14.55 1.01 2.67
N ALA A 94 -13.74 0.30 3.44
CA ALA A 94 -13.86 0.26 4.90
C ALA A 94 -13.64 1.63 5.54
N GLY A 95 -12.64 2.38 5.05
CA GLY A 95 -12.35 3.74 5.49
C GLY A 95 -13.48 4.72 5.20
N MET A 96 -14.10 4.65 4.03
CA MET A 96 -15.27 5.45 3.64
C MET A 96 -16.49 5.16 4.53
N VAL A 97 -16.76 3.88 4.80
CA VAL A 97 -17.84 3.48 5.73
C VAL A 97 -17.56 4.02 7.14
N GLY A 98 -16.32 3.88 7.63
CA GLY A 98 -15.91 4.44 8.92
C GLY A 98 -16.04 5.96 8.99
N GLY A 99 -15.65 6.67 7.92
CA GLY A 99 -15.80 8.12 7.78
C GLY A 99 -17.26 8.55 7.78
N TRP A 100 -18.12 7.85 7.04
CA TRP A 100 -19.57 8.08 7.02
C TRP A 100 -20.21 7.90 8.40
N ILE A 101 -19.88 6.84 9.13
CA ILE A 101 -20.41 6.60 10.48
C ILE A 101 -20.06 7.78 11.39
N ILE A 102 -18.80 8.22 11.41
CA ILE A 102 -18.36 9.35 12.25
C ILE A 102 -19.04 10.66 11.82
N ALA A 103 -19.15 10.93 10.52
CA ALA A 103 -19.81 12.13 10.00
C ALA A 103 -21.30 12.19 10.39
N SER A 104 -22.01 11.06 10.30
CA SER A 104 -23.42 10.98 10.65
C SER A 104 -23.66 11.12 12.15
N TYR A 105 -22.87 10.44 13.00
CA TYR A 105 -23.09 10.48 14.46
C TYR A 105 -22.55 11.73 15.15
N LYS A 106 -21.42 12.29 14.70
CA LYS A 106 -20.79 13.42 15.38
C LYS A 106 -21.06 14.78 14.73
N LEU A 107 -21.12 14.80 13.41
CA LEU A 107 -21.30 16.06 12.64
C LEU A 107 -22.75 16.30 12.24
N LEU A 108 -23.64 15.32 12.46
CA LEU A 108 -25.05 15.37 12.09
C LEU A 108 -25.28 15.65 10.60
N ILE A 109 -24.35 15.22 9.76
CA ILE A 109 -24.44 15.36 8.30
C ILE A 109 -25.37 14.24 7.79
N SER A 110 -26.30 14.59 6.88
CA SER A 110 -27.18 13.58 6.30
C SER A 110 -26.38 12.59 5.43
N SER A 111 -26.76 11.31 5.46
CA SER A 111 -26.08 10.27 4.67
C SER A 111 -26.03 10.60 3.19
N ASN A 112 -27.13 11.17 2.64
CA ASN A 112 -27.19 11.55 1.22
C ASN A 112 -26.18 12.65 0.88
N GLN A 113 -26.03 13.63 1.77
CA GLN A 113 -25.06 14.72 1.57
C GLN A 113 -23.64 14.17 1.60
N PHE A 114 -23.28 13.34 2.61
CA PHE A 114 -21.94 12.77 2.71
C PHE A 114 -21.54 12.00 1.44
N TRP A 115 -22.40 11.10 0.96
CA TRP A 115 -22.12 10.29 -0.23
C TRP A 115 -22.11 11.11 -1.52
N SER A 116 -23.01 12.07 -1.65
CA SER A 116 -23.03 13.00 -2.80
C SER A 116 -21.72 13.80 -2.87
N ASP A 117 -21.30 14.39 -1.74
CA ASP A 117 -20.07 15.20 -1.67
C ASP A 117 -18.82 14.32 -1.92
N ALA A 118 -18.81 13.10 -1.38
CA ALA A 118 -17.71 12.15 -1.55
C ALA A 118 -17.55 11.71 -3.01
N ILE A 119 -18.66 11.39 -3.70
CA ILE A 119 -18.63 10.92 -5.09
C ILE A 119 -18.31 12.07 -6.05
N ASN A 120 -18.92 13.24 -5.83
CA ASN A 120 -18.70 14.41 -6.69
C ASN A 120 -17.29 15.01 -6.59
N ALA A 121 -16.58 14.71 -5.50
CA ALA A 121 -15.20 15.16 -5.29
C ALA A 121 -14.16 14.29 -6.02
N LEU A 122 -14.52 13.07 -6.42
CA LEU A 122 -13.61 12.14 -7.05
C LEU A 122 -13.53 12.38 -8.56
N GLU A 123 -12.33 12.62 -9.03
CA GLU A 123 -12.01 12.70 -10.45
C GLU A 123 -11.55 11.34 -11.01
N PHE A 124 -11.63 11.16 -12.31
CA PHE A 124 -11.14 9.94 -12.96
C PHE A 124 -9.65 9.71 -12.72
N SER A 125 -8.86 10.78 -12.63
CA SER A 125 -7.45 10.76 -12.28
C SER A 125 -7.17 10.13 -10.90
N ASP A 126 -8.09 10.31 -9.94
CA ASP A 126 -7.97 9.76 -8.59
C ASP A 126 -8.12 8.24 -8.59
N VAL A 127 -9.11 7.75 -9.33
CA VAL A 127 -9.34 6.31 -9.48
C VAL A 127 -8.14 5.63 -10.14
N LEU A 128 -7.53 6.26 -11.15
CA LEU A 128 -6.34 5.74 -11.78
C LEU A 128 -5.14 5.73 -10.82
N GLY A 129 -4.97 6.79 -10.03
CA GLY A 129 -3.94 6.88 -8.98
C GLY A 129 -4.07 5.77 -7.94
N THR A 130 -5.32 5.47 -7.53
CA THR A 130 -5.63 4.38 -6.56
C THR A 130 -5.26 2.99 -7.08
N LEU A 131 -5.15 2.80 -8.40
CA LEU A 131 -4.71 1.54 -8.98
C LEU A 131 -3.19 1.50 -9.23
N VAL A 132 -2.61 2.60 -9.71
CA VAL A 132 -1.19 2.67 -10.08
C VAL A 132 -0.28 2.66 -8.85
N LYS A 133 -0.59 3.42 -7.81
CA LYS A 133 0.21 3.47 -6.58
C LYS A 133 0.40 2.09 -5.92
N PRO A 134 -0.67 1.31 -5.66
CA PRO A 134 -0.49 -0.03 -5.08
C PRO A 134 0.29 -1.00 -5.97
N LEU A 135 0.20 -0.89 -7.29
CA LEU A 135 1.02 -1.71 -8.19
C LEU A 135 2.51 -1.46 -7.96
N VAL A 136 2.92 -0.18 -7.90
CA VAL A 136 4.32 0.19 -7.63
C VAL A 136 4.74 -0.27 -6.23
N PHE A 137 3.89 -0.08 -5.22
CA PHE A 137 4.19 -0.52 -3.85
C PHE A 137 4.28 -2.04 -3.74
N GLY A 138 3.41 -2.79 -4.43
CA GLY A 138 3.48 -4.25 -4.50
C GLY A 138 4.79 -4.74 -5.12
N PHE A 139 5.24 -4.08 -6.16
CA PHE A 139 6.53 -4.36 -6.77
C PHE A 139 7.69 -4.11 -5.79
N ILE A 140 7.68 -2.98 -5.08
CA ILE A 140 8.71 -2.63 -4.07
C ILE A 140 8.75 -3.68 -2.96
N ILE A 141 7.60 -4.06 -2.39
CA ILE A 141 7.53 -5.06 -1.31
C ILE A 141 8.06 -6.42 -1.78
N ALA A 142 7.63 -6.87 -2.97
CA ALA A 142 8.08 -8.14 -3.52
C ALA A 142 9.58 -8.18 -3.77
N MET A 143 10.11 -7.12 -4.41
CA MET A 143 11.54 -7.03 -4.75
C MET A 143 12.41 -6.94 -3.50
N THR A 144 12.07 -6.07 -2.56
CA THR A 144 12.85 -5.93 -1.31
C THR A 144 12.80 -7.18 -0.46
N GLY A 145 11.62 -7.79 -0.26
CA GLY A 145 11.46 -9.02 0.49
C GLY A 145 12.26 -10.18 -0.11
N CYS A 146 12.17 -10.37 -1.43
CA CYS A 146 12.92 -11.40 -2.13
C CYS A 146 14.44 -11.12 -2.13
N TYR A 147 14.84 -9.88 -2.38
CA TYR A 147 16.26 -9.51 -2.42
C TYR A 147 16.94 -9.72 -1.08
N VAL A 148 16.34 -9.23 0.00
CA VAL A 148 16.88 -9.37 1.35
C VAL A 148 16.86 -10.85 1.79
N GLY A 149 15.76 -11.57 1.53
CA GLY A 149 15.63 -12.98 1.88
C GLY A 149 16.67 -13.87 1.20
N LEU A 150 16.91 -13.67 -0.11
CA LEU A 150 17.91 -14.46 -0.86
C LEU A 150 19.37 -14.14 -0.47
N ARG A 151 19.61 -13.02 0.23
CA ARG A 151 20.94 -12.62 0.72
C ARG A 151 21.13 -12.86 2.21
N THR A 152 20.26 -13.66 2.82
CA THR A 152 20.38 -13.98 4.25
C THR A 152 21.65 -14.77 4.53
N HIS A 153 22.39 -14.36 5.57
CA HIS A 153 23.60 -15.02 6.06
C HIS A 153 23.54 -15.09 7.60
N GLY A 154 24.23 -16.05 8.22
CA GLY A 154 24.34 -16.15 9.68
C GLY A 154 23.29 -17.03 10.34
N GLY A 155 22.76 -18.02 9.62
CA GLY A 155 21.85 -19.02 10.19
C GLY A 155 20.49 -18.44 10.57
N THR A 156 19.88 -18.99 11.61
CA THR A 156 18.53 -18.58 12.08
C THR A 156 18.48 -17.14 12.61
N GLU A 157 19.55 -16.66 13.23
CA GLU A 157 19.65 -15.26 13.66
C GLU A 157 19.66 -14.31 12.46
N GLY A 158 20.37 -14.69 11.40
CA GLY A 158 20.38 -13.95 10.14
C GLY A 158 19.00 -13.84 9.50
N VAL A 159 18.15 -14.86 9.60
CA VAL A 159 16.76 -14.83 9.12
C VAL A 159 15.96 -13.74 9.85
N GLY A 160 16.05 -13.67 11.18
CA GLY A 160 15.39 -12.63 11.98
C GLY A 160 15.86 -11.21 11.60
N ARG A 161 17.15 -11.03 11.36
CA ARG A 161 17.71 -9.73 10.91
C ARG A 161 17.22 -9.36 9.51
N SER A 162 17.18 -10.31 8.60
CA SER A 162 16.70 -10.13 7.22
C SER A 162 15.22 -9.73 7.18
N THR A 163 14.37 -10.33 8.03
CA THR A 163 12.95 -9.95 8.12
C THR A 163 12.77 -8.48 8.49
N THR A 164 13.47 -8.03 9.53
CA THR A 164 13.42 -6.63 9.97
C THR A 164 13.95 -5.69 8.88
N GLN A 165 15.07 -6.04 8.26
CA GLN A 165 15.66 -5.26 7.18
C GLN A 165 14.73 -5.14 5.97
N ALA A 166 14.04 -6.21 5.59
CA ALA A 166 13.07 -6.18 4.49
C ALA A 166 11.94 -5.21 4.77
N VAL A 167 11.34 -5.23 5.97
CA VAL A 167 10.26 -4.34 6.36
C VAL A 167 10.72 -2.88 6.37
N VAL A 168 11.83 -2.58 7.01
CA VAL A 168 12.34 -1.20 7.10
C VAL A 168 12.67 -0.65 5.73
N SER A 169 13.40 -1.43 4.90
CA SER A 169 13.79 -0.98 3.57
C SER A 169 12.58 -0.76 2.66
N SER A 170 11.61 -1.69 2.64
CA SER A 170 10.40 -1.52 1.83
C SER A 170 9.54 -0.35 2.30
N SER A 171 9.41 -0.13 3.61
CA SER A 171 8.65 1.00 4.15
C SER A 171 9.26 2.35 3.77
N ILE A 172 10.57 2.49 3.85
CA ILE A 172 11.27 3.71 3.41
C ILE A 172 11.08 3.92 1.90
N MET A 173 11.22 2.86 1.10
CA MET A 173 11.04 2.94 -0.36
C MET A 173 9.59 3.26 -0.74
N ILE A 174 8.59 2.73 -0.01
CA ILE A 174 7.17 3.05 -0.24
C ILE A 174 6.92 4.54 -0.02
N ILE A 175 7.38 5.11 1.11
CA ILE A 175 7.21 6.53 1.42
C ILE A 175 7.90 7.42 0.38
N ALA A 176 9.12 7.06 -0.01
CA ALA A 176 9.83 7.79 -1.06
C ALA A 176 9.12 7.69 -2.42
N ALA A 177 8.66 6.49 -2.81
CA ALA A 177 7.94 6.28 -4.06
C ALA A 177 6.59 7.02 -4.07
N ASP A 178 5.88 7.08 -2.94
CA ASP A 178 4.63 7.82 -2.82
C ASP A 178 4.83 9.30 -3.12
N PHE A 179 5.87 9.91 -2.56
CA PHE A 179 6.20 11.31 -2.83
C PHE A 179 6.44 11.56 -4.34
N PHE A 180 7.19 10.68 -5.01
CA PHE A 180 7.43 10.82 -6.46
C PHE A 180 6.17 10.58 -7.29
N LEU A 181 5.37 9.57 -6.93
CA LEU A 181 4.12 9.25 -7.63
C LEU A 181 3.10 10.39 -7.51
N ASN A 182 2.99 11.01 -6.32
CA ASN A 182 2.13 12.17 -6.13
C ASN A 182 2.52 13.34 -7.02
N ASN A 183 3.80 13.70 -7.05
CA ASN A 183 4.28 14.75 -7.94
C ASN A 183 4.02 14.42 -9.42
N LEU A 184 4.20 13.15 -9.81
CA LEU A 184 3.94 12.70 -11.17
C LEU A 184 2.45 12.80 -11.54
N ILE A 185 1.56 12.37 -10.65
CA ILE A 185 0.10 12.42 -10.87
C ILE A 185 -0.36 13.88 -10.97
N ILE A 186 0.11 14.78 -10.10
CA ILE A 186 -0.22 16.21 -10.16
C ILE A 186 0.25 16.82 -11.47
N TYR A 187 1.42 16.44 -11.98
CA TYR A 187 1.95 16.95 -13.24
C TYR A 187 1.17 16.42 -14.47
N LEU A 188 0.69 15.18 -14.40
CA LEU A 188 -0.08 14.55 -15.48
C LEU A 188 -1.58 14.90 -15.46
N SER A 189 -2.13 15.28 -14.30
CA SER A 189 -3.55 15.62 -14.13
C SER A 189 -4.08 16.62 -15.16
N PRO A 190 -3.41 17.75 -15.48
CA PRO A 190 -3.89 18.71 -16.50
C PRO A 190 -3.87 18.16 -17.93
N LEU A 191 -3.13 17.07 -18.19
CA LEU A 191 -3.09 16.42 -19.50
C LEU A 191 -4.23 15.39 -19.66
N MET A 192 -4.80 14.93 -18.56
CA MET A 192 -5.88 13.91 -18.56
C MET A 192 -7.28 14.52 -18.39
N ASN A 193 -7.37 15.76 -17.93
CA ASN A 193 -8.61 16.53 -17.82
C ASN A 193 -8.46 17.83 -18.64
N PRO A 194 -8.68 17.80 -19.99
CA PRO A 194 -8.66 19.01 -20.81
C PRO A 194 -9.83 19.94 -20.54
#